data_0367a802e9a0f91be708bb24570dbd56
#
_entry.id   0367a802e9a0f91be708bb24570dbd56
#
_cell.length_a   1.000
_cell.length_b   1.000
_cell.length_c   1.000
_cell.angle_alpha   90.00
_cell.angle_beta   90.00
_cell.angle_gamma   90.00
#
_symmetry.space_group_name_H-M   'P 1'
#
loop_
_entity.id
_entity.type
_entity.pdbx_description
1 polymer ?
#
loop_
_entity_poly.entity_id
_entity_poly.type
_entity_poly.pdbx_seq_one_letter_code
_entity_poly.pdbx_strand_id
1 'polypeptide(L)'
;ELGMLWQSKTISPAHEHFISSLIKQKIYIQTEKYQKLPPTKEVPVYVLYLPEGEVHEIGLLFLNYELVSRGHKTIFLGQSNSIHSLKELLNYYDNLNFVSYFTISPGPDELDRYFEAFSNELRGKNSKLMILGYQTQKLQSKPNFDFVEIFESIAHFTAQLPN
;
A
#
# COMPACT_ATOMS: atom_id res chain seq x y z
N GLU A 1 6.64 -13.20 -9.67
CA GLU A 1 6.80 -14.54 -10.30
C GLU A 1 5.46 -15.32 -10.33
N LEU A 2 4.69 -15.45 -9.24
CA LEU A 2 3.40 -16.16 -9.22
C LEU A 2 2.40 -15.63 -10.25
N GLY A 3 2.24 -14.31 -10.36
CA GLY A 3 1.38 -13.68 -11.35
C GLY A 3 1.79 -13.97 -12.81
N MET A 4 3.09 -14.13 -13.07
CA MET A 4 3.61 -14.50 -14.38
C MET A 4 3.30 -15.98 -14.72
N LEU A 5 3.40 -16.88 -13.75
CA LEU A 5 3.01 -18.29 -13.93
C LEU A 5 1.52 -18.45 -14.21
N TRP A 6 0.68 -17.62 -13.59
CA TRP A 6 -0.76 -17.59 -13.88
C TRP A 6 -1.04 -17.05 -15.29
N GLN A 7 -0.40 -15.93 -15.68
CA GLN A 7 -0.56 -15.37 -17.04
C GLN A 7 -0.09 -16.34 -18.13
N SER A 8 0.94 -17.16 -17.86
CA SER A 8 1.41 -18.19 -18.78
C SER A 8 0.52 -19.43 -18.82
N LYS A 9 -0.59 -19.48 -18.04
CA LYS A 9 -1.47 -20.65 -17.85
C LYS A 9 -0.74 -21.89 -17.31
N THR A 10 0.40 -21.72 -16.69
CA THR A 10 1.19 -22.81 -16.09
C THR A 10 0.55 -23.33 -14.80
N ILE A 11 -0.19 -22.47 -14.11
CA ILE A 11 -0.94 -22.81 -12.90
C ILE A 11 -2.40 -22.39 -13.05
N SER A 12 -3.32 -23.16 -12.42
CA SER A 12 -4.74 -22.79 -12.39
C SER A 12 -5.01 -21.69 -11.35
N PRO A 13 -6.13 -20.95 -11.48
CA PRO A 13 -6.53 -19.98 -10.46
C PRO A 13 -6.62 -20.57 -9.05
N ALA A 14 -7.07 -21.81 -8.92
CA ALA A 14 -7.15 -22.51 -7.64
C ALA A 14 -5.76 -22.73 -7.00
N HIS A 15 -4.75 -23.08 -7.81
CA HIS A 15 -3.37 -23.21 -7.33
C HIS A 15 -2.80 -21.87 -6.90
N GLU A 16 -3.05 -20.81 -7.68
CA GLU A 16 -2.61 -19.45 -7.36
C GLU A 16 -3.23 -19.01 -6.02
N HIS A 17 -4.55 -19.14 -5.85
CA HIS A 17 -5.23 -18.79 -4.61
C HIS A 17 -4.73 -19.59 -3.40
N PHE A 18 -4.47 -20.88 -3.57
CA PHE A 18 -3.90 -21.71 -2.51
C PHE A 18 -2.51 -21.20 -2.07
N ILE A 19 -1.60 -20.98 -3.04
CA ILE A 19 -0.24 -20.49 -2.75
C ILE A 19 -0.29 -19.09 -2.14
N SER A 20 -1.10 -18.21 -2.71
CA SER A 20 -1.28 -16.83 -2.20
C SER A 20 -1.80 -16.82 -0.76
N SER A 21 -2.74 -17.72 -0.43
CA SER A 21 -3.24 -17.86 0.93
C SER A 21 -2.16 -18.33 1.92
N LEU A 22 -1.31 -19.29 1.52
CA LEU A 22 -0.19 -19.73 2.35
C LEU A 22 0.84 -18.61 2.57
N ILE A 23 1.15 -17.82 1.53
CA ILE A 23 2.05 -16.68 1.63
C ILE A 23 1.47 -15.65 2.60
N LYS A 24 0.19 -15.28 2.45
CA LYS A 24 -0.49 -14.34 3.35
C LYS A 24 -0.44 -14.80 4.80
N GLN A 25 -0.74 -16.08 5.08
CA GLN A 25 -0.63 -16.64 6.43
C GLN A 25 0.77 -16.46 7.03
N LYS A 26 1.81 -16.70 6.24
CA LYS A 26 3.20 -16.54 6.71
C LYS A 26 3.54 -15.09 7.02
N ILE A 27 3.10 -14.16 6.18
CA ILE A 27 3.31 -12.73 6.42
C ILE A 27 2.59 -12.28 7.69
N TYR A 28 1.31 -12.66 7.89
CA TYR A 28 0.56 -12.35 9.12
C TYR A 28 1.25 -12.86 10.38
N ILE A 29 1.69 -14.12 10.37
CA ILE A 29 2.39 -14.72 11.52
C ILE A 29 3.70 -13.97 11.85
N GLN A 30 4.44 -13.55 10.83
CA GLN A 30 5.68 -12.79 11.06
C GLN A 30 5.38 -11.37 11.55
N THR A 31 4.38 -10.71 11.00
CA THR A 31 3.97 -9.36 11.40
C THR A 31 3.51 -9.33 12.86
N GLU A 32 2.70 -10.30 13.28
CA GLU A 32 2.21 -10.42 14.68
C GLU A 32 3.34 -10.45 15.71
N LYS A 33 4.47 -11.06 15.37
CA LYS A 33 5.62 -11.11 16.31
C LYS A 33 6.12 -9.71 16.71
N TYR A 34 6.11 -8.80 15.76
CA TYR A 34 6.56 -7.42 15.99
C TYR A 34 5.44 -6.54 16.56
N GLN A 35 4.18 -6.80 16.25
CA GLN A 35 3.02 -6.07 16.79
C GLN A 35 2.81 -6.28 18.29
N LYS A 36 3.42 -7.29 18.89
CA LYS A 36 3.41 -7.50 20.36
C LYS A 36 4.22 -6.45 21.11
N LEU A 37 5.10 -5.74 20.43
CA LEU A 37 5.88 -4.65 20.98
C LEU A 37 5.23 -3.32 20.59
N PRO A 38 5.25 -2.31 21.49
CA PRO A 38 4.80 -0.98 21.13
C PRO A 38 5.69 -0.42 20.00
N PRO A 39 5.14 0.37 19.08
CA PRO A 39 5.94 1.02 18.06
C PRO A 39 6.98 1.93 18.72
N THR A 40 8.19 1.93 18.16
CA THR A 40 9.28 2.82 18.61
C THR A 40 9.26 4.16 17.85
N LYS A 41 8.52 4.21 16.74
CA LYS A 41 8.35 5.37 15.87
C LYS A 41 6.85 5.63 15.67
N GLU A 42 6.32 6.53 16.50
CA GLU A 42 4.88 6.81 16.54
C GLU A 42 4.40 7.73 15.41
N VAL A 43 5.30 8.52 14.85
CA VAL A 43 5.01 9.46 13.76
C VAL A 43 6.09 9.40 12.69
N PRO A 44 5.71 9.51 11.39
CA PRO A 44 4.35 9.50 10.89
C PRO A 44 3.66 8.14 11.09
N VAL A 45 2.33 8.13 11.15
CA VAL A 45 1.54 6.89 11.14
C VAL A 45 1.34 6.46 9.70
N TYR A 46 1.68 5.23 9.36
CA TYR A 46 1.51 4.68 8.02
C TYR A 46 0.15 3.97 7.89
N VAL A 47 -0.69 4.45 6.97
CA VAL A 47 -1.99 3.87 6.66
C VAL A 47 -1.87 3.04 5.38
N LEU A 48 -1.97 1.73 5.51
CA LEU A 48 -1.85 0.81 4.38
C LEU A 48 -3.24 0.39 3.89
N TYR A 49 -3.52 0.65 2.62
CA TYR A 49 -4.82 0.37 2.03
C TYR A 49 -4.69 0.05 0.54
N LEU A 50 -5.70 -0.61 -0.01
CA LEU A 50 -5.88 -0.75 -1.45
C LEU A 50 -7.15 0.01 -1.87
N PRO A 51 -7.12 0.71 -3.03
CA PRO A 51 -8.28 1.44 -3.53
C PRO A 51 -9.44 0.51 -3.87
N GLU A 52 -10.60 1.10 -4.10
CA GLU A 52 -11.80 0.37 -4.53
C GLU A 52 -11.48 -0.48 -5.78
N GLY A 53 -11.92 -1.74 -5.73
CA GLY A 53 -11.69 -2.71 -6.81
C GLY A 53 -10.31 -3.36 -6.83
N GLU A 54 -9.36 -2.94 -5.99
CA GLU A 54 -8.07 -3.61 -5.86
C GLU A 54 -8.10 -4.65 -4.74
N VAL A 55 -7.71 -5.89 -5.06
CA VAL A 55 -7.75 -7.05 -4.14
C VAL A 55 -6.39 -7.74 -3.98
N HIS A 56 -5.36 -7.33 -4.73
CA HIS A 56 -4.04 -7.96 -4.74
C HIS A 56 -3.18 -7.48 -3.56
N GLU A 57 -3.47 -7.97 -2.36
CA GLU A 57 -2.94 -7.44 -1.10
C GLU A 57 -1.58 -7.97 -0.65
N ILE A 58 -0.97 -8.96 -1.33
CA ILE A 58 0.30 -9.57 -0.87
C ILE A 58 1.41 -8.51 -0.77
N GLY A 59 1.52 -7.63 -1.77
CA GLY A 59 2.49 -6.53 -1.74
C GLY A 59 2.24 -5.58 -0.58
N LEU A 60 0.99 -5.23 -0.32
CA LEU A 60 0.60 -4.36 0.79
C LEU A 60 0.87 -5.02 2.15
N LEU A 61 0.56 -6.31 2.30
CA LEU A 61 0.86 -7.08 3.52
C LEU A 61 2.37 -7.11 3.81
N PHE A 62 3.19 -7.30 2.77
CA PHE A 62 4.63 -7.30 2.93
C PHE A 62 5.17 -5.92 3.30
N LEU A 63 4.63 -4.84 2.73
CA LEU A 63 4.94 -3.46 3.15
C LEU A 63 4.59 -3.22 4.62
N ASN A 64 3.44 -3.71 5.09
CA ASN A 64 3.07 -3.61 6.49
C ASN A 64 4.07 -4.35 7.39
N TYR A 65 4.48 -5.57 7.01
CA TYR A 65 5.51 -6.31 7.73
C TYR A 65 6.83 -5.52 7.81
N GLU A 66 7.28 -4.94 6.70
CA GLU A 66 8.49 -4.15 6.62
C GLU A 66 8.45 -2.91 7.55
N LEU A 67 7.33 -2.22 7.59
CA LEU A 67 7.13 -1.06 8.47
C LEU A 67 7.09 -1.46 9.95
N VAL A 68 6.27 -2.44 10.30
CA VAL A 68 6.10 -2.90 11.69
C VAL A 68 7.41 -3.47 12.24
N SER A 69 8.16 -4.26 11.43
CA SER A 69 9.45 -4.82 11.84
C SER A 69 10.53 -3.76 12.11
N ARG A 70 10.37 -2.56 11.52
CA ARG A 70 11.24 -1.40 11.77
C ARG A 70 10.71 -0.47 12.87
N GLY A 71 9.66 -0.87 13.56
CA GLY A 71 9.09 -0.14 14.69
C GLY A 71 8.18 1.03 14.32
N HIS A 72 7.76 1.15 13.06
CA HIS A 72 6.80 2.16 12.65
C HIS A 72 5.37 1.82 13.07
N LYS A 73 4.61 2.84 13.47
CA LYS A 73 3.18 2.71 13.74
C LYS A 73 2.41 2.58 12.42
N THR A 74 1.60 1.53 12.30
CA THR A 74 0.81 1.25 11.11
C THR A 74 -0.67 1.08 11.41
N ILE A 75 -1.52 1.44 10.45
CA ILE A 75 -2.94 1.11 10.38
C ILE A 75 -3.14 0.35 9.08
N PHE A 76 -3.43 -0.94 9.18
CA PHE A 76 -3.65 -1.79 8.02
C PHE A 76 -5.15 -1.92 7.73
N LEU A 77 -5.62 -1.30 6.66
CA LEU A 77 -7.03 -1.32 6.25
C LEU A 77 -7.33 -2.42 5.22
N GLY A 78 -6.31 -2.91 4.49
CA GLY A 78 -6.48 -3.98 3.52
C GLY A 78 -7.16 -3.54 2.23
N GLN A 79 -8.02 -4.41 1.71
CA GLN A 79 -8.59 -4.34 0.36
C GLN A 79 -9.76 -3.35 0.25
N SER A 80 -9.93 -2.80 -0.97
CA SER A 80 -11.14 -2.12 -1.45
C SER A 80 -11.65 -0.99 -0.55
N ASN A 81 -10.80 0.01 -0.29
CA ASN A 81 -11.15 1.18 0.52
C ASN A 81 -11.46 2.40 -0.37
N SER A 82 -12.52 3.12 -0.07
CA SER A 82 -12.79 4.40 -0.71
C SER A 82 -11.91 5.52 -0.14
N ILE A 83 -11.58 6.52 -0.96
CA ILE A 83 -10.87 7.73 -0.49
C ILE A 83 -11.65 8.41 0.63
N HIS A 84 -12.97 8.41 0.54
CA HIS A 84 -13.84 9.01 1.56
C HIS A 84 -13.65 8.35 2.94
N SER A 85 -13.52 7.02 3.01
CA SER A 85 -13.28 6.32 4.28
C SER A 85 -11.93 6.66 4.90
N LEU A 86 -10.92 6.97 4.09
CA LEU A 86 -9.59 7.37 4.58
C LEU A 86 -9.63 8.72 5.30
N LYS A 87 -10.54 9.61 4.90
CA LYS A 87 -10.69 10.94 5.48
C LYS A 87 -11.01 10.91 6.98
N GLU A 88 -11.75 9.90 7.43
CA GLU A 88 -12.11 9.76 8.84
C GLU A 88 -10.88 9.66 9.74
N LEU A 89 -9.78 9.07 9.26
CA LEU A 89 -8.54 8.94 10.01
C LEU A 89 -7.90 10.29 10.35
N LEU A 90 -8.15 11.32 9.54
CA LEU A 90 -7.66 12.68 9.78
C LEU A 90 -8.28 13.35 11.02
N ASN A 91 -9.35 12.80 11.56
CA ASN A 91 -9.94 13.25 12.81
C ASN A 91 -9.15 12.78 14.04
N TYR A 92 -8.30 11.76 13.87
CA TYR A 92 -7.57 11.10 14.96
C TYR A 92 -6.06 11.29 14.87
N TYR A 93 -5.53 11.62 13.67
CA TYR A 93 -4.10 11.71 13.43
C TYR A 93 -3.75 12.92 12.56
N ASP A 94 -2.71 13.67 12.95
CA ASP A 94 -2.27 14.88 12.24
C ASP A 94 -1.19 14.62 11.19
N ASN A 95 -0.45 13.50 11.29
CA ASN A 95 0.65 13.17 10.41
C ASN A 95 0.50 11.74 9.89
N LEU A 96 -0.13 11.62 8.72
CA LEU A 96 -0.42 10.34 8.07
C LEU A 96 0.35 10.19 6.76
N ASN A 97 1.00 9.04 6.58
CA ASN A 97 1.50 8.61 5.29
C ASN A 97 0.63 7.46 4.79
N PHE A 98 -0.13 7.71 3.73
CA PHE A 98 -0.94 6.70 3.08
C PHE A 98 -0.06 5.88 2.14
N VAL A 99 -0.07 4.56 2.28
CA VAL A 99 0.73 3.63 1.49
C VAL A 99 -0.20 2.70 0.73
N SER A 100 -0.03 2.62 -0.59
CA SER A 100 -0.87 1.77 -1.43
C SER A 100 -0.08 1.02 -2.50
N TYR A 101 -0.64 -0.11 -2.95
CA TYR A 101 0.00 -1.00 -3.92
C TYR A 101 -0.94 -1.27 -5.10
N PHE A 102 -0.73 -0.56 -6.23
CA PHE A 102 -1.61 -0.61 -7.39
C PHE A 102 -1.18 -1.72 -8.36
N THR A 103 -1.87 -2.85 -8.31
CA THR A 103 -1.60 -3.99 -9.19
C THR A 103 -2.46 -3.94 -10.46
N ILE A 104 -3.77 -3.78 -10.31
CA ILE A 104 -4.74 -3.70 -11.40
C ILE A 104 -5.49 -2.37 -11.37
N SER A 105 -5.93 -1.95 -10.20
CA SER A 105 -6.72 -0.72 -10.02
C SER A 105 -6.04 0.26 -9.04
N PRO A 106 -6.12 1.59 -9.29
CA PRO A 106 -6.64 2.22 -10.50
C PRO A 106 -5.74 1.94 -11.71
N GLY A 107 -6.35 1.90 -12.91
CA GLY A 107 -5.60 1.77 -14.16
C GLY A 107 -4.79 3.04 -14.47
N PRO A 108 -3.80 2.98 -15.40
CA PRO A 108 -2.96 4.13 -15.70
C PRO A 108 -3.73 5.39 -16.10
N ASP A 109 -4.82 5.21 -16.86
CA ASP A 109 -5.68 6.30 -17.34
C ASP A 109 -6.58 6.90 -16.25
N GLU A 110 -6.68 6.24 -15.08
CA GLU A 110 -7.49 6.67 -13.94
C GLU A 110 -6.65 7.33 -12.84
N LEU A 111 -5.32 7.23 -12.91
CA LEU A 111 -4.43 7.67 -11.84
C LEU A 111 -4.53 9.16 -11.55
N ASP A 112 -4.56 10.02 -12.57
CA ASP A 112 -4.66 11.47 -12.37
C ASP A 112 -5.97 11.84 -11.66
N ARG A 113 -7.09 11.24 -12.09
CA ARG A 113 -8.39 11.42 -11.44
C ARG A 113 -8.39 10.91 -10.00
N TYR A 114 -7.69 9.81 -9.76
CA TYR A 114 -7.54 9.27 -8.40
C TYR A 114 -6.75 10.22 -7.51
N PHE A 115 -5.65 10.80 -8.00
CA PHE A 115 -4.83 11.78 -7.25
C PHE A 115 -5.58 13.08 -7.00
N GLU A 116 -6.37 13.55 -7.96
CA GLU A 116 -7.25 14.72 -7.77
C GLU A 116 -8.28 14.48 -6.66
N ALA A 117 -8.96 13.32 -6.70
CA ALA A 117 -9.93 12.94 -5.68
C ALA A 117 -9.27 12.84 -4.29
N PHE A 118 -8.08 12.21 -4.22
CA PHE A 118 -7.29 12.09 -2.99
C PHE A 118 -6.90 13.49 -2.46
N SER A 119 -6.40 14.38 -3.32
CA SER A 119 -6.05 15.76 -2.95
C SER A 119 -7.24 16.53 -2.39
N ASN A 120 -8.40 16.41 -3.02
CA ASN A 120 -9.62 17.11 -2.60
C ASN A 120 -10.10 16.68 -1.22
N GLU A 121 -10.02 15.37 -0.90
CA GLU A 121 -10.44 14.83 0.39
C GLU A 121 -9.45 15.08 1.54
N LEU A 122 -8.15 15.12 1.24
CA LEU A 122 -7.07 15.24 2.22
C LEU A 122 -6.38 16.61 2.24
N ARG A 123 -6.95 17.60 1.53
CA ARG A 123 -6.39 18.94 1.41
C ARG A 123 -6.23 19.63 2.77
N GLY A 124 -5.09 20.28 2.97
CA GLY A 124 -4.79 21.02 4.21
C GLY A 124 -4.21 20.19 5.35
N LYS A 125 -4.01 18.88 5.13
CA LYS A 125 -3.32 18.00 6.09
C LYS A 125 -1.90 17.72 5.61
N ASN A 126 -0.98 17.54 6.56
CA ASN A 126 0.40 17.13 6.28
C ASN A 126 0.45 15.62 6.01
N SER A 127 -0.16 15.20 4.90
CA SER A 127 -0.30 13.80 4.52
C SER A 127 0.33 13.56 3.16
N LYS A 128 1.02 12.42 3.02
CA LYS A 128 1.62 11.95 1.77
C LYS A 128 0.90 10.70 1.27
N LEU A 129 0.89 10.54 -0.04
CA LEU A 129 0.46 9.31 -0.71
C LEU A 129 1.67 8.63 -1.33
N MET A 130 2.06 7.49 -0.78
CA MET A 130 3.20 6.68 -1.19
C MET A 130 2.68 5.47 -1.96
N ILE A 131 3.00 5.36 -3.24
CA ILE A 131 2.44 4.32 -4.10
C ILE A 131 3.51 3.47 -4.75
N LEU A 132 3.19 2.19 -4.83
CA LEU A 132 3.97 1.15 -5.49
C LEU A 132 3.04 0.34 -6.42
N GLY A 133 3.63 -0.57 -7.16
CA GLY A 133 2.89 -1.57 -7.92
C GLY A 133 3.03 -1.41 -9.43
N TYR A 134 2.42 -2.37 -10.13
CA TYR A 134 2.60 -2.50 -11.58
C TYR A 134 2.02 -1.32 -12.37
N GLN A 135 0.90 -0.76 -11.92
CA GLN A 135 0.26 0.34 -12.65
C GLN A 135 1.09 1.62 -12.59
N THR A 136 1.82 1.85 -11.50
CA THR A 136 2.69 3.04 -11.39
C THR A 136 3.90 3.00 -12.31
N GLN A 137 4.37 1.79 -12.66
CA GLN A 137 5.48 1.61 -13.61
C GLN A 137 5.10 1.96 -15.07
N LYS A 138 3.79 2.04 -15.37
CA LYS A 138 3.28 2.40 -16.70
C LYS A 138 3.09 3.90 -16.89
N LEU A 139 3.25 4.69 -15.85
CA LEU A 139 3.15 6.15 -15.95
C LEU A 139 4.22 6.68 -16.89
N GLN A 140 3.80 7.46 -17.89
CA GLN A 140 4.71 8.10 -18.86
C GLN A 140 5.47 9.28 -18.28
N SER A 141 4.92 9.89 -17.21
CA SER A 141 5.52 11.02 -16.50
C SER A 141 5.20 10.94 -15.01
N LYS A 142 6.01 11.61 -14.18
CA LYS A 142 5.68 11.76 -12.77
C LYS A 142 4.39 12.57 -12.61
N PRO A 143 3.50 12.17 -11.70
CA PRO A 143 2.31 12.95 -11.37
C PRO A 143 2.70 14.36 -10.92
N ASN A 144 1.94 15.35 -11.36
CA ASN A 144 2.15 16.75 -10.95
C ASN A 144 1.42 17.04 -9.61
N PHE A 145 1.70 16.21 -8.59
CA PHE A 145 1.14 16.34 -7.26
C PHE A 145 2.24 16.19 -6.22
N ASP A 146 2.55 17.26 -5.50
CA ASP A 146 3.66 17.32 -4.52
C ASP A 146 3.51 16.33 -3.36
N PHE A 147 2.30 15.88 -3.07
CA PHE A 147 2.03 14.91 -2.01
C PHE A 147 2.17 13.45 -2.46
N VAL A 148 2.34 13.18 -3.77
CA VAL A 148 2.45 11.82 -4.32
C VAL A 148 3.91 11.44 -4.48
N GLU A 149 4.30 10.35 -3.82
CA GLU A 149 5.62 9.72 -3.95
C GLU A 149 5.47 8.33 -4.58
N ILE A 150 6.21 8.07 -5.67
CA ILE A 150 6.19 6.79 -6.39
C ILE A 150 7.48 6.04 -6.12
N PHE A 151 7.34 4.77 -5.74
CA PHE A 151 8.46 3.88 -5.48
C PHE A 151 8.47 2.72 -6.49
N GLU A 152 9.63 2.45 -7.07
CA GLU A 152 9.81 1.39 -8.07
C GLU A 152 9.70 -0.01 -7.47
N SER A 153 10.03 -0.16 -6.19
CA SER A 153 10.02 -1.45 -5.49
C SER A 153 9.86 -1.26 -3.98
N ILE A 154 9.52 -2.35 -3.29
CA ILE A 154 9.48 -2.37 -1.83
C ILE A 154 10.86 -2.09 -1.24
N ALA A 155 11.93 -2.60 -1.84
CA ALA A 155 13.30 -2.30 -1.41
C ALA A 155 13.64 -0.81 -1.51
N HIS A 156 13.21 -0.13 -2.59
CA HIS A 156 13.36 1.31 -2.76
C HIS A 156 12.59 2.07 -1.68
N PHE A 157 11.34 1.69 -1.43
CA PHE A 157 10.52 2.28 -0.36
C PHE A 157 11.18 2.14 1.01
N THR A 158 11.60 0.92 1.38
CA THR A 158 12.18 0.67 2.71
C THR A 158 13.54 1.34 2.92
N ALA A 159 14.30 1.58 1.85
CA ALA A 159 15.57 2.32 1.92
C ALA A 159 15.38 3.81 2.22
N GLN A 160 14.20 4.37 1.98
CA GLN A 160 13.88 5.78 2.23
C GLN A 160 13.14 6.01 3.55
N LEU A 161 12.83 4.94 4.29
CA LEU A 161 12.22 5.08 5.62
C LEU A 161 13.21 5.74 6.60
N PRO A 162 12.72 6.63 7.46
CA PRO A 162 13.57 7.24 8.48
C PRO A 162 14.10 6.17 9.46
N ASN A 163 15.38 6.30 9.79
CA ASN A 163 16.07 5.42 10.75
C ASN A 163 15.54 5.59 12.17
#